data_0809e72e3200b5e5cf8b61397278c32e
#
_entry.id   0809e72e3200b5e5cf8b61397278c32e
#
_cell.length_a   1.000
_cell.length_b   1.000
_cell.length_c   1.000
_cell.angle_alpha   90.00
_cell.angle_beta   90.00
_cell.angle_gamma   90.00
#
_symmetry.space_group_name_H-M   'P 1'
#
loop_
_entity.id
_entity.type
_entity.pdbx_description
1 polymer ?
#
loop_
_entity_poly.entity_id
_entity_poly.type
_entity_poly.pdbx_seq_one_letter_code
_entity_poly.pdbx_strand_id
1 'polypeptide(L)'
;TLKSQTGDLKIKVSPVEGKKDTFTFTMPNVMCRLVVKTEVKGIEKDEDGYCLVGTLDDLNKVKQTIDLGNNDINIKLTNNIVGYDGNPIGEYNGTFDGNGHSITLAMNDESNDYQYYGLFEKLDNDAVVKNLTINGSIKANANYVGAVAGLCDGAIINCVNNATVTNALKDGVTGGFIGQNMLQKSPILISNCVNNGEVNGYNVGGIIGYSAGYTYNFSKITDCVNNGKVNAENNGAGIIVVGSHCMVTNCVNNTNINANKNAGGIIGVVQYGTKAEIINCANNGSVVSKETAAGIATTYGAITVKNCL
;
A
#
# COMPACT_ATOMS: atom_id res chain seq x y z
N THR A 1 25.90 8.72 10.49
CA THR A 1 27.03 9.12 9.61
C THR A 1 26.66 10.41 8.93
N LEU A 2 27.54 11.41 8.96
CA LEU A 2 27.37 12.65 8.20
C LEU A 2 27.95 12.46 6.79
N LYS A 3 27.14 12.74 5.77
CA LYS A 3 27.59 12.74 4.38
C LYS A 3 27.66 14.17 3.86
N SER A 4 28.75 14.55 3.20
CA SER A 4 28.86 15.78 2.44
C SER A 4 28.68 15.49 0.94
N GLN A 5 28.52 16.54 0.13
CA GLN A 5 28.48 16.38 -1.34
C GLN A 5 29.81 15.86 -1.92
N THR A 6 30.90 15.90 -1.13
CA THR A 6 32.26 15.51 -1.53
C THR A 6 32.79 14.25 -0.85
N GLY A 7 31.96 13.55 -0.04
CA GLY A 7 32.31 12.29 0.63
C GLY A 7 31.88 12.23 2.10
N ASP A 8 32.22 11.12 2.77
CA ASP A 8 31.87 10.89 4.16
C ASP A 8 32.76 11.75 5.11
N LEU A 9 32.11 12.60 5.90
CA LEU A 9 32.75 13.34 6.96
C LEU A 9 32.76 12.54 8.26
N LYS A 10 33.91 12.27 8.81
CA LYS A 10 34.04 11.69 10.16
C LYS A 10 33.84 12.80 11.19
N ILE A 11 32.65 12.84 11.80
CA ILE A 11 32.36 13.81 12.86
C ILE A 11 32.33 13.07 14.20
N LYS A 12 33.00 13.64 15.19
CA LYS A 12 32.94 13.12 16.55
C LYS A 12 31.60 13.52 17.17
N VAL A 13 30.83 12.53 17.53
CA VAL A 13 29.55 12.69 18.27
C VAL A 13 29.83 12.32 19.72
N SER A 14 29.48 13.19 20.67
CA SER A 14 29.69 12.95 22.09
C SER A 14 28.32 12.96 22.81
N PRO A 15 28.05 11.99 23.70
CA PRO A 15 26.84 12.02 24.52
C PRO A 15 26.85 13.26 25.44
N VAL A 16 25.66 13.79 25.70
CA VAL A 16 25.47 14.87 26.67
C VAL A 16 25.33 14.26 28.06
N GLU A 17 26.25 14.64 28.97
CA GLU A 17 26.26 14.12 30.32
C GLU A 17 24.93 14.42 31.04
N GLY A 18 24.36 13.39 31.67
CA GLY A 18 23.08 13.47 32.39
C GLY A 18 21.81 13.52 31.54
N LYS A 19 21.93 13.43 30.19
CA LYS A 19 20.75 13.36 29.29
C LYS A 19 20.74 12.04 28.53
N LYS A 20 19.66 11.29 28.70
CA LYS A 20 19.43 10.06 27.95
C LYS A 20 19.15 10.40 26.47
N ASP A 21 19.80 9.67 25.57
CA ASP A 21 19.58 9.77 24.11
C ASP A 21 19.85 11.16 23.50
N THR A 22 20.66 11.99 24.17
CA THR A 22 21.08 13.32 23.68
C THR A 22 22.57 13.33 23.33
N PHE A 23 22.89 13.82 22.15
CA PHE A 23 24.26 13.88 21.65
C PHE A 23 24.57 15.28 21.12
N THR A 24 25.84 15.68 21.24
CA THR A 24 26.37 16.92 20.63
C THR A 24 27.39 16.60 19.57
N PHE A 25 27.45 17.44 18.56
CA PHE A 25 28.50 17.43 17.54
C PHE A 25 28.73 18.85 17.01
N THR A 26 29.89 19.10 16.49
CA THR A 26 30.19 20.39 15.85
C THR A 26 29.84 20.30 14.37
N MET A 27 28.99 21.21 13.91
CA MET A 27 28.64 21.31 12.48
C MET A 27 29.88 21.76 11.69
N PRO A 28 30.27 21.02 10.66
CA PRO A 28 31.34 21.48 9.76
C PRO A 28 30.86 22.68 8.94
N ASN A 29 31.77 23.55 8.57
CA ASN A 29 31.47 24.72 7.72
C ASN A 29 31.35 24.32 6.24
N VAL A 30 30.53 23.31 5.97
CA VAL A 30 30.19 22.80 4.62
C VAL A 30 28.73 22.39 4.60
N MET A 31 28.11 22.45 3.44
CA MET A 31 26.74 21.96 3.28
C MET A 31 26.70 20.45 3.50
N CYS A 32 26.05 19.99 4.54
CA CYS A 32 25.95 18.58 4.89
C CYS A 32 24.53 18.20 5.32
N ARG A 33 24.16 16.95 5.09
CA ARG A 33 22.92 16.33 5.58
C ARG A 33 23.28 15.38 6.71
N LEU A 34 22.71 15.60 7.89
CA LEU A 34 22.80 14.63 8.99
C LEU A 34 21.84 13.47 8.72
N VAL A 35 22.38 12.27 8.56
CA VAL A 35 21.60 11.03 8.52
C VAL A 35 21.90 10.27 9.80
N VAL A 36 20.94 10.26 10.72
CA VAL A 36 21.03 9.46 11.94
C VAL A 36 20.39 8.10 11.62
N LYS A 37 21.20 7.04 11.52
CA LYS A 37 20.69 5.66 11.49
C LYS A 37 20.64 5.14 12.92
N THR A 38 19.43 4.87 13.40
CA THR A 38 19.22 4.21 14.69
C THR A 38 19.12 2.70 14.46
N GLU A 39 19.82 1.91 15.26
CA GLU A 39 19.60 0.46 15.27
C GLU A 39 18.31 0.15 16.01
N VAL A 40 17.54 -0.84 15.52
CA VAL A 40 16.38 -1.37 16.23
C VAL A 40 16.91 -2.14 17.45
N LYS A 41 16.92 -1.50 18.61
CA LYS A 41 17.40 -2.15 19.84
C LYS A 41 16.45 -3.26 20.27
N GLY A 42 17.05 -4.43 20.57
CA GLY A 42 16.33 -5.55 21.14
C GLY A 42 15.51 -6.37 20.14
N ILE A 43 15.81 -6.24 18.84
CA ILE A 43 15.29 -7.13 17.80
C ILE A 43 16.46 -7.89 17.18
N GLU A 44 16.34 -9.21 17.14
CA GLU A 44 17.31 -10.09 16.49
C GLU A 44 17.28 -9.88 14.97
N LYS A 45 18.43 -10.11 14.35
CA LYS A 45 18.56 -10.13 12.89
C LYS A 45 18.99 -11.52 12.43
N ASP A 46 18.45 -11.96 11.29
CA ASP A 46 18.97 -13.14 10.63
C ASP A 46 20.30 -12.86 9.89
N GLU A 47 20.88 -13.92 9.28
CA GLU A 47 22.15 -13.84 8.54
C GLU A 47 22.06 -12.89 7.32
N ASP A 48 20.88 -12.70 6.76
CA ASP A 48 20.61 -11.79 5.65
C ASP A 48 20.33 -10.33 6.10
N GLY A 49 20.36 -10.09 7.43
CA GLY A 49 20.17 -8.77 8.03
C GLY A 49 18.70 -8.34 8.22
N TYR A 50 17.73 -9.24 8.05
CA TYR A 50 16.33 -8.97 8.36
C TYR A 50 16.11 -8.87 9.86
N CYS A 51 15.43 -7.84 10.30
CA CYS A 51 14.88 -7.74 11.65
C CYS A 51 13.78 -8.80 11.85
N LEU A 52 13.99 -9.72 12.81
CA LEU A 52 13.04 -10.79 13.10
C LEU A 52 11.93 -10.28 14.02
N VAL A 53 10.70 -10.29 13.54
CA VAL A 53 9.52 -9.73 14.23
C VAL A 53 8.55 -10.85 14.52
N GLY A 54 8.43 -11.22 15.80
CA GLY A 54 7.59 -12.34 16.25
C GLY A 54 6.45 -11.93 17.16
N THR A 55 6.43 -10.69 17.64
CA THR A 55 5.43 -10.18 18.57
C THR A 55 4.93 -8.78 18.19
N LEU A 56 3.79 -8.37 18.75
CA LEU A 56 3.29 -7.01 18.58
C LEU A 56 4.28 -5.95 19.12
N ASP A 57 4.98 -6.25 20.20
CA ASP A 57 6.02 -5.37 20.76
C ASP A 57 7.19 -5.19 19.77
N ASP A 58 7.62 -6.26 19.10
CA ASP A 58 8.67 -6.16 18.09
C ASP A 58 8.19 -5.33 16.88
N LEU A 59 6.94 -5.52 16.43
CA LEU A 59 6.36 -4.71 15.35
C LEU A 59 6.31 -3.23 15.73
N ASN A 60 5.95 -2.91 16.97
CA ASN A 60 5.93 -1.53 17.47
C ASN A 60 7.34 -0.92 17.55
N LYS A 61 8.36 -1.71 17.91
CA LYS A 61 9.77 -1.25 17.93
C LYS A 61 10.26 -0.92 16.50
N VAL A 62 9.98 -1.79 15.52
CA VAL A 62 10.36 -1.50 14.12
C VAL A 62 9.57 -0.32 13.57
N LYS A 63 8.27 -0.20 13.88
CA LYS A 63 7.47 0.98 13.53
C LYS A 63 8.14 2.25 14.06
N GLN A 64 8.46 2.31 15.36
CA GLN A 64 9.12 3.48 15.95
C GLN A 64 10.43 3.82 15.23
N THR A 65 11.18 2.81 14.82
CA THR A 65 12.46 2.99 14.10
C THR A 65 12.23 3.58 12.71
N ILE A 66 11.21 3.11 11.99
CA ILE A 66 10.81 3.62 10.68
C ILE A 66 10.31 5.07 10.80
N ASP A 67 9.45 5.35 11.76
CA ASP A 67 8.89 6.69 12.00
C ASP A 67 9.97 7.72 12.37
N LEU A 68 11.09 7.29 12.93
CA LEU A 68 12.28 8.11 13.18
C LEU A 68 13.18 8.27 11.94
N GLY A 69 12.78 7.77 10.77
CA GLY A 69 13.44 7.96 9.48
C GLY A 69 14.45 6.86 9.09
N ASN A 70 14.54 5.75 9.84
CA ASN A 70 15.31 4.57 9.42
C ASN A 70 14.39 3.59 8.67
N ASN A 71 13.93 4.01 7.50
CA ASN A 71 12.86 3.38 6.74
C ASN A 71 13.31 2.35 5.70
N ASP A 72 14.62 2.08 5.61
CA ASP A 72 15.24 1.10 4.69
C ASP A 72 15.57 -0.26 5.36
N ILE A 73 15.08 -0.49 6.58
CA ILE A 73 15.31 -1.75 7.30
C ILE A 73 14.48 -2.89 6.70
N ASN A 74 15.08 -4.06 6.56
CA ASN A 74 14.37 -5.27 6.14
C ASN A 74 13.74 -5.96 7.35
N ILE A 75 12.52 -6.41 7.20
CA ILE A 75 11.70 -7.03 8.26
C ILE A 75 11.23 -8.41 7.78
N LYS A 76 11.30 -9.40 8.67
CA LYS A 76 10.77 -10.74 8.44
C LYS A 76 9.93 -11.18 9.63
N LEU A 77 8.69 -11.56 9.37
CA LEU A 77 7.85 -12.14 10.42
C LEU A 77 8.31 -13.54 10.78
N THR A 78 8.29 -13.87 12.07
CA THR A 78 8.59 -15.21 12.61
C THR A 78 7.35 -15.86 13.21
N ASN A 79 6.29 -15.11 13.46
CA ASN A 79 5.01 -15.56 13.98
C ASN A 79 3.86 -14.70 13.45
N ASN A 80 2.64 -15.19 13.63
CA ASN A 80 1.44 -14.37 13.45
C ASN A 80 1.36 -13.30 14.54
N ILE A 81 1.05 -12.08 14.14
CA ILE A 81 0.89 -10.94 15.05
C ILE A 81 -0.60 -10.60 15.15
N VAL A 82 -1.09 -10.45 16.37
CA VAL A 82 -2.51 -10.19 16.63
C VAL A 82 -2.68 -8.88 17.38
N GLY A 83 -3.73 -8.12 17.01
CA GLY A 83 -4.17 -6.95 17.74
C GLY A 83 -3.37 -5.69 17.44
N TYR A 84 -2.86 -5.51 16.23
CA TYR A 84 -2.28 -4.24 15.84
C TYR A 84 -3.40 -3.20 15.66
N ASP A 85 -3.50 -2.30 16.62
CA ASP A 85 -4.47 -1.20 16.71
C ASP A 85 -3.82 0.19 16.59
N GLY A 86 -2.52 0.21 16.30
CA GLY A 86 -1.73 1.43 16.18
C GLY A 86 -2.05 2.24 14.91
N ASN A 87 -1.47 3.44 14.88
CA ASN A 87 -1.45 4.27 13.67
C ASN A 87 -0.63 3.58 12.56
N PRO A 88 -0.80 3.95 11.29
CA PRO A 88 0.03 3.46 10.19
C PRO A 88 1.52 3.47 10.53
N ILE A 89 2.25 2.46 10.09
CA ILE A 89 3.70 2.52 10.00
C ILE A 89 4.01 3.60 8.95
N GLY A 90 4.90 4.53 9.24
CA GLY A 90 5.18 5.69 8.37
C GLY A 90 5.67 5.32 6.97
N GLU A 91 6.48 6.19 6.38
CA GLU A 91 7.08 5.95 5.05
C GLU A 91 8.13 4.85 5.12
N TYR A 92 7.98 3.81 4.29
CA TYR A 92 8.82 2.62 4.29
C TYR A 92 9.42 2.33 2.92
N ASN A 93 10.69 1.95 2.89
CA ASN A 93 11.46 1.71 1.66
C ASN A 93 12.26 0.40 1.68
N GLY A 94 12.07 -0.44 2.70
CA GLY A 94 12.72 -1.75 2.84
C GLY A 94 11.89 -2.92 2.29
N THR A 95 12.34 -4.13 2.58
CA THR A 95 11.57 -5.36 2.32
C THR A 95 10.87 -5.83 3.59
N PHE A 96 9.54 -5.92 3.54
CA PHE A 96 8.71 -6.55 4.57
C PHE A 96 8.27 -7.93 4.08
N ASP A 97 8.90 -8.97 4.62
CA ASP A 97 8.57 -10.35 4.32
C ASP A 97 7.66 -10.93 5.42
N GLY A 98 6.40 -11.14 5.10
CA GLY A 98 5.45 -11.82 5.99
C GLY A 98 5.83 -13.27 6.25
N ASN A 99 6.70 -13.87 5.41
CA ASN A 99 7.21 -15.25 5.56
C ASN A 99 6.08 -16.29 5.77
N GLY A 100 4.91 -16.03 5.16
CA GLY A 100 3.71 -16.86 5.30
C GLY A 100 2.91 -16.62 6.58
N HIS A 101 3.34 -15.68 7.45
CA HIS A 101 2.60 -15.29 8.65
C HIS A 101 1.60 -14.17 8.38
N SER A 102 0.79 -13.87 9.39
CA SER A 102 -0.26 -12.87 9.33
C SER A 102 -0.12 -11.77 10.36
N ILE A 103 -0.69 -10.59 10.01
CA ILE A 103 -0.96 -9.51 10.96
C ILE A 103 -2.48 -9.34 11.04
N THR A 104 -3.03 -9.40 12.26
CA THR A 104 -4.44 -9.10 12.51
C THR A 104 -4.56 -7.66 12.99
N LEU A 105 -5.22 -6.85 12.18
CA LEU A 105 -5.41 -5.41 12.41
C LEU A 105 -6.73 -5.15 13.16
N ALA A 106 -6.71 -4.15 14.02
CA ALA A 106 -7.89 -3.56 14.67
C ALA A 106 -7.79 -2.02 14.57
N MET A 107 -7.41 -1.51 13.39
CA MET A 107 -7.13 -0.08 13.17
C MET A 107 -8.43 0.69 13.00
N ASN A 108 -8.61 1.74 13.81
CA ASN A 108 -9.76 2.62 13.74
C ASN A 108 -9.31 4.07 13.94
N ASP A 109 -9.46 4.89 12.90
CA ASP A 109 -9.22 6.31 12.96
C ASP A 109 -10.36 7.07 12.30
N GLU A 110 -11.08 7.86 13.10
CA GLU A 110 -12.18 8.71 12.65
C GLU A 110 -11.75 10.19 12.49
N SER A 111 -10.46 10.50 12.73
CA SER A 111 -9.89 11.81 12.44
C SER A 111 -9.73 12.00 10.92
N ASN A 112 -9.57 13.23 10.47
CA ASN A 112 -9.20 13.55 9.10
C ASN A 112 -7.71 13.87 8.98
N ASP A 113 -6.89 13.34 9.90
CA ASP A 113 -5.49 13.74 10.02
C ASP A 113 -4.60 13.05 8.98
N TYR A 114 -5.06 11.91 8.45
CA TYR A 114 -4.30 11.15 7.47
C TYR A 114 -4.78 11.39 6.03
N GLN A 115 -3.84 11.62 5.14
CA GLN A 115 -4.09 11.56 3.70
C GLN A 115 -4.09 10.11 3.21
N TYR A 116 -3.21 9.28 3.77
CA TYR A 116 -2.97 7.88 3.41
C TYR A 116 -3.10 7.01 4.65
N TYR A 117 -3.86 5.91 4.57
CA TYR A 117 -4.10 5.04 5.72
C TYR A 117 -4.10 3.55 5.34
N GLY A 118 -3.38 2.75 6.12
CA GLY A 118 -3.23 1.31 5.97
C GLY A 118 -2.24 0.78 7.01
N LEU A 119 -1.80 -0.47 6.90
CA LEU A 119 -0.71 -0.96 7.74
C LEU A 119 0.53 -0.04 7.58
N PHE A 120 0.83 0.36 6.37
CA PHE A 120 1.80 1.42 6.06
C PHE A 120 1.07 2.69 5.60
N GLU A 121 1.56 3.86 6.02
CA GLU A 121 1.12 5.12 5.45
C GLU A 121 1.56 5.19 3.99
N LYS A 122 2.85 4.95 3.75
CA LYS A 122 3.48 4.98 2.43
C LYS A 122 4.48 3.84 2.23
N LEU A 123 4.45 3.25 1.07
CA LEU A 123 5.50 2.39 0.52
C LEU A 123 6.20 3.12 -0.62
N ASP A 124 7.50 3.39 -0.45
CA ASP A 124 8.33 4.08 -1.44
C ASP A 124 8.73 3.15 -2.60
N ASN A 125 9.41 3.70 -3.60
CA ASN A 125 9.72 3.03 -4.87
C ASN A 125 10.48 1.70 -4.74
N ASP A 126 11.35 1.57 -3.74
CA ASP A 126 12.15 0.34 -3.53
C ASP A 126 11.50 -0.58 -2.48
N ALA A 127 10.37 -0.16 -1.90
CA ALA A 127 9.65 -0.95 -0.91
C ALA A 127 9.07 -2.23 -1.53
N VAL A 128 9.22 -3.34 -0.81
CA VAL A 128 8.61 -4.62 -1.17
C VAL A 128 7.86 -5.18 0.02
N VAL A 129 6.56 -5.40 -0.10
CA VAL A 129 5.77 -6.19 0.86
C VAL A 129 5.43 -7.52 0.22
N LYS A 130 5.83 -8.62 0.85
CA LYS A 130 5.61 -9.94 0.26
C LYS A 130 5.21 -11.01 1.29
N ASN A 131 4.55 -12.08 0.80
CA ASN A 131 4.22 -13.29 1.58
C ASN A 131 3.45 -12.98 2.88
N LEU A 132 2.62 -11.93 2.88
CA LEU A 132 1.90 -11.44 4.06
C LEU A 132 0.40 -11.69 3.95
N THR A 133 -0.18 -12.20 5.04
CA THR A 133 -1.64 -12.24 5.20
C THR A 133 -2.08 -11.14 6.16
N ILE A 134 -3.04 -10.32 5.76
CA ILE A 134 -3.67 -9.30 6.61
C ILE A 134 -5.06 -9.77 6.99
N ASN A 135 -5.36 -9.79 8.29
CA ASN A 135 -6.65 -10.13 8.86
C ASN A 135 -7.22 -8.96 9.67
N GLY A 136 -8.48 -9.08 10.11
CA GLY A 136 -9.11 -8.11 11.01
C GLY A 136 -9.83 -6.98 10.29
N SER A 137 -9.59 -5.74 10.70
CA SER A 137 -10.30 -4.59 10.11
C SER A 137 -9.49 -3.30 10.15
N ILE A 138 -9.76 -2.47 9.15
CA ILE A 138 -9.37 -1.06 9.08
C ILE A 138 -10.63 -0.23 8.89
N LYS A 139 -10.82 0.77 9.73
CA LYS A 139 -11.81 1.83 9.56
C LYS A 139 -11.08 3.17 9.61
N ALA A 140 -11.22 3.98 8.58
CA ALA A 140 -10.53 5.26 8.49
C ALA A 140 -11.41 6.34 7.85
N ASN A 141 -10.98 7.57 8.01
CA ASN A 141 -11.53 8.76 7.39
C ASN A 141 -10.39 9.50 6.68
N ALA A 142 -9.88 8.93 5.58
CA ALA A 142 -8.69 9.41 4.88
C ALA A 142 -8.92 9.46 3.35
N ASN A 143 -8.14 10.28 2.64
CA ASN A 143 -8.30 10.41 1.19
C ASN A 143 -8.09 9.05 0.49
N TYR A 144 -7.12 8.27 0.96
CA TYR A 144 -6.74 7.00 0.35
C TYR A 144 -6.52 5.93 1.42
N VAL A 145 -7.27 4.83 1.33
CA VAL A 145 -7.23 3.74 2.31
C VAL A 145 -6.97 2.40 1.61
N GLY A 146 -6.05 1.61 2.16
CA GLY A 146 -5.79 0.23 1.73
C GLY A 146 -5.32 -0.65 2.87
N ALA A 147 -5.51 -1.96 2.80
CA ALA A 147 -5.11 -2.85 3.89
C ALA A 147 -3.59 -2.86 4.11
N VAL A 148 -2.81 -2.85 3.02
CA VAL A 148 -1.35 -2.82 3.10
C VAL A 148 -0.86 -1.39 3.20
N ALA A 149 -1.30 -0.50 2.32
CA ALA A 149 -0.83 0.88 2.32
C ALA A 149 -1.87 1.88 1.82
N GLY A 150 -1.86 3.08 2.38
CA GLY A 150 -2.61 4.21 1.81
C GLY A 150 -2.01 4.67 0.48
N LEU A 151 -0.68 4.84 0.41
CA LEU A 151 0.09 5.10 -0.81
C LEU A 151 1.12 3.99 -1.05
N CYS A 152 1.23 3.50 -2.29
CA CYS A 152 2.24 2.53 -2.67
C CYS A 152 2.86 2.87 -4.02
N ASP A 153 4.16 3.15 -4.03
CA ASP A 153 4.98 3.32 -5.25
C ASP A 153 5.99 2.15 -5.43
N GLY A 154 5.92 1.15 -4.54
CA GLY A 154 6.76 -0.05 -4.54
C GLY A 154 6.06 -1.30 -5.10
N ALA A 155 6.36 -2.46 -4.50
CA ALA A 155 5.80 -3.74 -4.90
C ALA A 155 5.04 -4.46 -3.77
N ILE A 156 3.93 -5.12 -4.11
CA ILE A 156 3.18 -6.03 -3.22
C ILE A 156 3.06 -7.37 -3.94
N ILE A 157 3.63 -8.43 -3.35
CA ILE A 157 3.78 -9.72 -4.03
C ILE A 157 3.33 -10.87 -3.12
N ASN A 158 2.51 -11.76 -3.66
CA ASN A 158 2.09 -12.98 -2.94
C ASN A 158 1.46 -12.67 -1.58
N CYS A 159 0.55 -11.70 -1.53
CA CYS A 159 -0.12 -11.28 -0.31
C CYS A 159 -1.62 -11.62 -0.32
N VAL A 160 -2.19 -11.80 0.86
CA VAL A 160 -3.62 -12.06 1.04
C VAL A 160 -4.21 -11.01 1.97
N ASN A 161 -5.29 -10.37 1.54
CA ASN A 161 -6.10 -9.52 2.40
C ASN A 161 -7.41 -10.25 2.78
N ASN A 162 -7.58 -10.55 4.05
CA ASN A 162 -8.82 -11.04 4.65
C ASN A 162 -9.50 -9.97 5.52
N ALA A 163 -8.86 -8.81 5.70
CA ALA A 163 -9.39 -7.74 6.54
C ALA A 163 -10.51 -6.98 5.84
N THR A 164 -11.51 -6.56 6.60
CA THR A 164 -12.47 -5.56 6.14
C THR A 164 -11.81 -4.19 6.09
N VAL A 165 -11.90 -3.51 4.94
CA VAL A 165 -11.36 -2.15 4.74
C VAL A 165 -12.51 -1.19 4.54
N THR A 166 -12.65 -0.20 5.42
CA THR A 166 -13.73 0.79 5.36
C THR A 166 -13.17 2.19 5.40
N ASN A 167 -13.55 3.01 4.41
CA ASN A 167 -13.26 4.43 4.37
C ASN A 167 -14.56 5.23 4.47
N ALA A 168 -14.70 6.00 5.55
CA ALA A 168 -15.88 6.81 5.80
C ALA A 168 -15.84 8.19 5.12
N LEU A 169 -14.68 8.58 4.54
CA LEU A 169 -14.54 9.88 3.91
C LEU A 169 -15.36 9.95 2.61
N LYS A 170 -16.23 10.95 2.53
CA LYS A 170 -16.89 11.30 1.27
C LYS A 170 -15.83 11.73 0.24
N ASP A 171 -15.97 11.24 -0.98
CA ASP A 171 -15.02 11.38 -2.09
C ASP A 171 -13.69 10.60 -1.89
N GLY A 172 -13.51 9.90 -0.76
CA GLY A 172 -12.38 9.05 -0.49
C GLY A 172 -12.25 7.86 -1.44
N VAL A 173 -11.05 7.34 -1.55
CA VAL A 173 -10.70 6.22 -2.42
C VAL A 173 -10.18 5.06 -1.62
N THR A 174 -10.71 3.87 -1.86
CA THR A 174 -10.42 2.67 -1.07
C THR A 174 -10.01 1.53 -1.99
N GLY A 175 -8.96 0.82 -1.62
CA GLY A 175 -8.57 -0.44 -2.26
C GLY A 175 -8.39 -1.56 -1.25
N GLY A 176 -8.57 -2.80 -1.69
CA GLY A 176 -8.36 -3.97 -0.85
C GLY A 176 -6.91 -4.11 -0.37
N PHE A 177 -5.94 -3.63 -1.16
CA PHE A 177 -4.52 -3.62 -0.81
C PHE A 177 -3.97 -2.21 -0.68
N ILE A 178 -4.19 -1.35 -1.65
CA ILE A 178 -3.67 0.02 -1.66
C ILE A 178 -4.76 1.04 -1.99
N GLY A 179 -4.71 2.18 -1.31
CA GLY A 179 -5.59 3.32 -1.63
C GLY A 179 -5.21 3.99 -2.94
N GLN A 180 -3.94 4.32 -3.11
CA GLN A 180 -3.41 5.00 -4.29
C GLN A 180 -1.97 4.56 -4.60
N ASN A 181 -1.55 4.71 -5.86
CA ASN A 181 -0.15 4.89 -6.23
C ASN A 181 0.04 6.23 -6.97
N MET A 182 1.22 6.81 -6.83
CA MET A 182 1.60 8.08 -7.46
C MET A 182 2.93 7.93 -8.17
N LEU A 183 3.03 7.14 -9.20
CA LEU A 183 4.27 6.87 -9.93
C LEU A 183 5.21 8.08 -10.02
N GLN A 184 6.28 8.06 -9.26
CA GLN A 184 7.32 9.10 -9.37
C GLN A 184 8.55 8.62 -10.14
N LYS A 185 8.94 7.35 -10.02
CA LYS A 185 10.20 6.84 -10.62
C LYS A 185 10.08 5.49 -11.29
N SER A 186 9.32 4.56 -10.72
CA SER A 186 9.21 3.17 -11.21
C SER A 186 7.76 2.73 -11.30
N PRO A 187 7.40 1.84 -12.24
CA PRO A 187 6.06 1.26 -12.26
C PRO A 187 5.85 0.41 -11.00
N ILE A 188 4.72 0.58 -10.34
CA ILE A 188 4.35 -0.33 -9.26
C ILE A 188 4.10 -1.74 -9.80
N LEU A 189 4.33 -2.72 -8.95
CA LEU A 189 3.98 -4.10 -9.21
C LEU A 189 3.09 -4.65 -8.10
N ILE A 190 1.86 -5.03 -8.44
CA ILE A 190 1.02 -5.83 -7.56
C ILE A 190 0.80 -7.16 -8.26
N SER A 191 1.32 -8.23 -7.68
CA SER A 191 1.28 -9.54 -8.31
C SER A 191 0.94 -10.67 -7.35
N ASN A 192 0.20 -11.64 -7.87
CA ASN A 192 -0.15 -12.86 -7.13
C ASN A 192 -0.83 -12.56 -5.78
N CYS A 193 -1.74 -11.57 -5.76
CA CYS A 193 -2.43 -11.13 -4.56
C CYS A 193 -3.90 -11.50 -4.58
N VAL A 194 -4.44 -11.86 -3.41
CA VAL A 194 -5.84 -12.26 -3.25
C VAL A 194 -6.54 -11.38 -2.21
N ASN A 195 -7.58 -10.67 -2.63
CA ASN A 195 -8.46 -10.00 -1.69
C ASN A 195 -9.68 -10.88 -1.40
N ASN A 196 -9.84 -11.28 -0.14
CA ASN A 196 -11.03 -11.94 0.40
C ASN A 196 -11.83 -11.02 1.32
N GLY A 197 -11.24 -9.91 1.74
CA GLY A 197 -11.85 -8.95 2.66
C GLY A 197 -12.88 -8.06 1.97
N GLU A 198 -13.89 -7.66 2.71
CA GLU A 198 -14.88 -6.68 2.26
C GLU A 198 -14.25 -5.29 2.17
N VAL A 199 -14.53 -4.56 1.09
CA VAL A 199 -14.02 -3.20 0.85
C VAL A 199 -15.18 -2.23 0.70
N ASN A 200 -15.20 -1.19 1.56
CA ASN A 200 -16.31 -0.25 1.68
C ASN A 200 -15.84 1.20 1.54
N GLY A 201 -16.62 2.04 0.88
CA GLY A 201 -16.32 3.47 0.79
C GLY A 201 -17.03 4.18 -0.37
N TYR A 202 -16.55 5.39 -0.67
CA TYR A 202 -17.13 6.21 -1.73
C TYR A 202 -16.70 5.73 -3.12
N ASN A 203 -15.38 5.65 -3.39
CA ASN A 203 -14.83 5.05 -4.60
C ASN A 203 -14.04 3.80 -4.21
N VAL A 204 -14.42 2.62 -4.69
CA VAL A 204 -13.92 1.35 -4.16
C VAL A 204 -13.43 0.42 -5.27
N GLY A 205 -12.17 -0.02 -5.15
CA GLY A 205 -11.58 -1.10 -5.94
C GLY A 205 -11.24 -2.32 -5.09
N GLY A 206 -11.52 -3.51 -5.58
CA GLY A 206 -11.26 -4.74 -4.83
C GLY A 206 -9.77 -4.98 -4.53
N ILE A 207 -8.87 -4.44 -5.35
CA ILE A 207 -7.41 -4.51 -5.16
C ILE A 207 -6.82 -3.11 -4.96
N ILE A 208 -7.07 -2.19 -5.89
CA ILE A 208 -6.51 -0.84 -5.91
C ILE A 208 -7.62 0.20 -5.99
N GLY A 209 -7.50 1.24 -5.19
CA GLY A 209 -8.34 2.41 -5.33
C GLY A 209 -7.98 3.20 -6.59
N TYR A 210 -6.96 4.01 -6.53
CA TYR A 210 -6.52 4.84 -7.64
C TYR A 210 -5.16 4.40 -8.17
N SER A 211 -5.11 4.00 -9.42
CA SER A 211 -3.86 3.68 -10.11
C SER A 211 -3.46 4.85 -11.02
N ALA A 212 -2.43 5.59 -10.63
CA ALA A 212 -1.84 6.66 -11.42
C ALA A 212 -0.57 6.18 -12.10
N GLY A 213 -0.60 6.03 -13.42
CA GLY A 213 0.58 5.75 -14.24
C GLY A 213 0.94 6.93 -15.13
N TYR A 214 2.15 6.92 -15.72
CA TYR A 214 2.57 7.85 -16.77
C TYR A 214 2.58 7.17 -18.15
N THR A 215 2.56 7.97 -19.19
CA THR A 215 2.43 7.51 -20.59
C THR A 215 3.41 6.41 -21.00
N TYR A 216 4.59 6.37 -20.40
CA TYR A 216 5.63 5.37 -20.71
C TYR A 216 5.90 4.38 -19.57
N ASN A 217 5.15 4.47 -18.45
CA ASN A 217 5.41 3.70 -17.24
C ASN A 217 4.09 3.24 -16.63
N PHE A 218 3.56 2.13 -17.14
CA PHE A 218 2.29 1.58 -16.67
C PHE A 218 2.43 0.91 -15.31
N SER A 219 1.50 1.19 -14.41
CA SER A 219 1.29 0.36 -13.21
C SER A 219 0.95 -1.06 -13.66
N LYS A 220 1.59 -2.08 -13.05
CA LYS A 220 1.39 -3.49 -13.40
C LYS A 220 0.64 -4.22 -12.30
N ILE A 221 -0.52 -4.72 -12.64
CA ILE A 221 -1.35 -5.55 -11.77
C ILE A 221 -1.55 -6.88 -12.48
N THR A 222 -0.98 -7.94 -11.91
CA THR A 222 -0.99 -9.24 -12.58
C THR A 222 -1.32 -10.39 -11.62
N ASP A 223 -2.01 -11.40 -12.12
CA ASP A 223 -2.31 -12.63 -11.39
C ASP A 223 -3.04 -12.39 -10.04
N CYS A 224 -3.89 -11.34 -9.99
CA CYS A 224 -4.60 -10.96 -8.79
C CYS A 224 -6.07 -11.40 -8.84
N VAL A 225 -6.60 -11.75 -7.66
CA VAL A 225 -7.98 -12.21 -7.53
C VAL A 225 -8.72 -11.38 -6.48
N ASN A 226 -9.90 -10.90 -6.84
CA ASN A 226 -10.82 -10.31 -5.89
C ASN A 226 -12.00 -11.27 -5.62
N ASN A 227 -12.08 -11.77 -4.40
CA ASN A 227 -13.19 -12.54 -3.85
C ASN A 227 -14.01 -11.70 -2.85
N GLY A 228 -13.43 -10.59 -2.38
CA GLY A 228 -14.02 -9.73 -1.38
C GLY A 228 -15.14 -8.86 -1.95
N LYS A 229 -16.20 -8.68 -1.18
CA LYS A 229 -17.33 -7.84 -1.57
C LYS A 229 -16.89 -6.38 -1.73
N VAL A 230 -17.35 -5.73 -2.78
CA VAL A 230 -17.10 -4.31 -3.08
C VAL A 230 -18.38 -3.51 -2.89
N ASN A 231 -18.40 -2.63 -1.89
CA ASN A 231 -19.53 -1.75 -1.61
C ASN A 231 -19.13 -0.29 -1.89
N ALA A 232 -19.51 0.23 -3.03
CA ALA A 232 -19.16 1.57 -3.48
C ALA A 232 -20.38 2.50 -3.49
N GLU A 233 -20.25 3.67 -2.85
CA GLU A 233 -21.29 4.69 -2.91
C GLU A 233 -21.30 5.44 -4.26
N ASN A 234 -20.15 5.59 -4.92
CA ASN A 234 -20.03 6.33 -6.19
C ASN A 234 -19.50 5.43 -7.31
N ASN A 235 -18.20 5.16 -7.37
CA ASN A 235 -17.60 4.32 -8.38
C ASN A 235 -17.10 2.98 -7.77
N GLY A 236 -17.34 1.87 -8.44
CA GLY A 236 -16.95 0.55 -7.97
C GLY A 236 -16.25 -0.29 -9.03
N ALA A 237 -15.28 -1.13 -8.60
CA ALA A 237 -14.61 -2.07 -9.50
C ALA A 237 -14.10 -3.32 -8.78
N GLY A 238 -14.01 -4.41 -9.54
CA GLY A 238 -13.45 -5.66 -9.03
C GLY A 238 -11.94 -5.55 -8.74
N ILE A 239 -11.19 -4.82 -9.55
CA ILE A 239 -9.73 -4.71 -9.42
C ILE A 239 -9.30 -3.25 -9.13
N ILE A 240 -9.53 -2.32 -10.04
CA ILE A 240 -9.10 -0.92 -9.92
C ILE A 240 -10.30 0.00 -10.08
N VAL A 241 -10.61 0.87 -9.09
CA VAL A 241 -11.75 1.75 -9.30
C VAL A 241 -11.43 2.90 -10.25
N VAL A 242 -10.25 3.52 -10.16
CA VAL A 242 -9.83 4.55 -11.13
C VAL A 242 -8.47 4.17 -11.71
N GLY A 243 -8.42 3.93 -13.00
CA GLY A 243 -7.22 3.56 -13.75
C GLY A 243 -6.68 4.68 -14.62
N SER A 244 -5.38 4.96 -14.51
CA SER A 244 -4.63 5.88 -15.36
C SER A 244 -3.30 5.24 -15.71
N HIS A 245 -3.02 5.01 -16.99
CA HIS A 245 -1.81 4.34 -17.49
C HIS A 245 -1.49 3.05 -16.70
N CYS A 246 -2.41 2.07 -16.75
CA CYS A 246 -2.29 0.81 -16.02
C CYS A 246 -2.42 -0.39 -16.97
N MET A 247 -1.75 -1.48 -16.60
CA MET A 247 -1.84 -2.78 -17.26
C MET A 247 -2.36 -3.81 -16.24
N VAL A 248 -3.51 -4.39 -16.52
CA VAL A 248 -4.15 -5.43 -15.71
C VAL A 248 -4.12 -6.73 -16.51
N THR A 249 -3.43 -7.74 -16.00
CA THR A 249 -3.21 -9.00 -16.73
C THR A 249 -3.53 -10.20 -15.86
N ASN A 250 -4.22 -11.20 -16.40
CA ASN A 250 -4.56 -12.45 -15.71
C ASN A 250 -5.32 -12.25 -14.38
N CYS A 251 -6.07 -11.16 -14.23
CA CYS A 251 -6.79 -10.87 -13.00
C CYS A 251 -8.23 -11.33 -13.07
N VAL A 252 -8.78 -11.72 -11.92
CA VAL A 252 -10.15 -12.24 -11.81
C VAL A 252 -10.92 -11.49 -10.73
N ASN A 253 -12.11 -11.04 -11.08
CA ASN A 253 -13.12 -10.62 -10.10
C ASN A 253 -14.20 -11.69 -9.97
N ASN A 254 -14.40 -12.19 -8.75
CA ASN A 254 -15.41 -13.21 -8.44
C ASN A 254 -16.63 -12.65 -7.70
N THR A 255 -16.67 -11.34 -7.44
CA THR A 255 -17.74 -10.72 -6.65
C THR A 255 -18.60 -9.78 -7.47
N ASN A 256 -19.82 -9.56 -7.00
CA ASN A 256 -20.74 -8.58 -7.60
C ASN A 256 -20.30 -7.16 -7.28
N ILE A 257 -20.37 -6.27 -8.26
CA ILE A 257 -20.05 -4.86 -8.14
C ILE A 257 -21.32 -4.04 -8.22
N ASN A 258 -21.58 -3.26 -7.17
CA ASN A 258 -22.67 -2.31 -7.11
C ASN A 258 -22.13 -0.91 -6.86
N ALA A 259 -22.54 0.06 -7.69
CA ALA A 259 -22.16 1.45 -7.53
C ALA A 259 -23.29 2.39 -7.96
N ASN A 260 -23.22 3.67 -7.59
CA ASN A 260 -24.24 4.62 -8.04
C ASN A 260 -23.89 5.24 -9.40
N LYS A 261 -22.60 5.47 -9.69
CA LYS A 261 -22.18 6.20 -10.89
C LYS A 261 -21.54 5.30 -11.94
N ASN A 262 -20.35 4.77 -11.70
CA ASN A 262 -19.69 3.88 -12.63
C ASN A 262 -19.36 2.56 -11.96
N ALA A 263 -19.64 1.46 -12.62
CA ALA A 263 -19.28 0.12 -12.16
C ALA A 263 -18.57 -0.66 -13.27
N GLY A 264 -17.38 -1.20 -12.96
CA GLY A 264 -16.64 -2.06 -13.88
C GLY A 264 -16.21 -3.37 -13.24
N GLY A 265 -16.34 -4.48 -13.96
CA GLY A 265 -15.95 -5.79 -13.42
C GLY A 265 -14.44 -5.86 -13.11
N ILE A 266 -13.60 -5.18 -13.88
CA ILE A 266 -12.15 -5.08 -13.71
C ILE A 266 -11.73 -3.64 -13.39
N ILE A 267 -12.06 -2.67 -14.25
CA ILE A 267 -11.74 -1.25 -14.01
C ILE A 267 -13.04 -0.43 -13.96
N GLY A 268 -13.24 0.32 -12.90
CA GLY A 268 -14.41 1.17 -12.70
C GLY A 268 -14.45 2.36 -13.65
N VAL A 269 -13.33 3.07 -13.78
CA VAL A 269 -13.19 4.22 -14.68
C VAL A 269 -11.77 4.31 -15.21
N VAL A 270 -11.60 4.38 -16.54
CA VAL A 270 -10.34 4.80 -17.15
C VAL A 270 -10.42 6.30 -17.40
N GLN A 271 -9.46 7.06 -16.86
CA GLN A 271 -9.49 8.51 -16.91
C GLN A 271 -9.29 9.08 -18.32
N TYR A 272 -9.89 10.25 -18.55
CA TYR A 272 -9.72 11.00 -19.79
C TYR A 272 -8.22 11.34 -20.04
N GLY A 273 -7.77 11.19 -21.29
CA GLY A 273 -6.38 11.45 -21.67
C GLY A 273 -5.38 10.36 -21.24
N THR A 274 -5.82 9.28 -20.61
CA THR A 274 -4.97 8.18 -20.16
C THR A 274 -5.27 6.88 -20.93
N LYS A 275 -4.47 5.84 -20.69
CA LYS A 275 -4.61 4.53 -21.34
C LYS A 275 -4.64 3.40 -20.31
N ALA A 276 -5.48 2.40 -20.54
CA ALA A 276 -5.45 1.14 -19.80
C ALA A 276 -5.35 -0.05 -20.76
N GLU A 277 -4.61 -1.08 -20.34
CA GLU A 277 -4.55 -2.36 -21.03
C GLU A 277 -5.07 -3.46 -20.10
N ILE A 278 -6.06 -4.23 -20.56
CA ILE A 278 -6.70 -5.31 -19.81
C ILE A 278 -6.58 -6.58 -20.65
N ILE A 279 -5.81 -7.55 -20.15
CA ILE A 279 -5.44 -8.73 -20.94
C ILE A 279 -5.70 -10.00 -20.11
N ASN A 280 -6.37 -11.00 -20.70
CA ASN A 280 -6.65 -12.29 -20.05
C ASN A 280 -7.36 -12.16 -18.69
N CYS A 281 -8.23 -11.18 -18.53
CA CYS A 281 -8.96 -10.96 -17.27
C CYS A 281 -10.38 -11.51 -17.35
N ALA A 282 -10.91 -11.92 -16.22
CA ALA A 282 -12.28 -12.41 -16.12
C ALA A 282 -13.07 -11.68 -15.02
N ASN A 283 -14.31 -11.35 -15.33
CA ASN A 283 -15.29 -10.91 -14.35
C ASN A 283 -16.43 -11.94 -14.24
N ASN A 284 -16.47 -12.66 -13.13
CA ASN A 284 -17.47 -13.67 -12.84
C ASN A 284 -18.70 -13.11 -12.07
N GLY A 285 -18.59 -11.85 -11.61
CA GLY A 285 -19.65 -11.18 -10.86
C GLY A 285 -20.60 -10.36 -11.74
N SER A 286 -21.79 -10.09 -11.23
CA SER A 286 -22.68 -9.10 -11.83
C SER A 286 -22.16 -7.68 -11.60
N VAL A 287 -22.40 -6.79 -12.57
CA VAL A 287 -22.02 -5.38 -12.47
C VAL A 287 -23.25 -4.52 -12.64
N VAL A 288 -23.59 -3.75 -11.61
CA VAL A 288 -24.78 -2.91 -11.57
C VAL A 288 -24.41 -1.47 -11.19
N SER A 289 -24.95 -0.51 -11.93
CA SER A 289 -24.82 0.92 -11.64
C SER A 289 -26.10 1.66 -12.05
N LYS A 290 -26.31 2.85 -11.47
CA LYS A 290 -27.42 3.74 -11.87
C LYS A 290 -27.09 4.53 -13.14
N GLU A 291 -25.81 4.77 -13.45
CA GLU A 291 -25.40 5.55 -14.62
C GLU A 291 -24.69 4.67 -15.66
N THR A 292 -23.51 4.12 -15.35
CA THR A 292 -22.73 3.34 -16.32
C THR A 292 -22.21 2.04 -15.70
N ALA A 293 -22.53 0.91 -16.31
CA ALA A 293 -22.04 -0.41 -15.90
C ALA A 293 -21.40 -1.13 -17.09
N ALA A 294 -20.26 -1.78 -16.86
CA ALA A 294 -19.58 -2.59 -17.86
C ALA A 294 -18.98 -3.87 -17.23
N GLY A 295 -19.13 -5.00 -17.94
CA GLY A 295 -18.56 -6.28 -17.48
C GLY A 295 -17.07 -6.25 -17.24
N ILE A 296 -16.31 -5.45 -18.02
CA ILE A 296 -14.86 -5.32 -17.89
C ILE A 296 -14.49 -3.92 -17.40
N ALA A 297 -14.76 -2.86 -18.14
CA ALA A 297 -14.35 -1.51 -17.75
C ALA A 297 -15.28 -0.44 -18.32
N THR A 298 -15.53 0.63 -17.54
CA THR A 298 -16.06 1.89 -18.09
C THR A 298 -14.90 2.82 -18.44
N THR A 299 -15.08 3.73 -19.40
CA THR A 299 -13.95 4.50 -19.88
C THR A 299 -14.33 5.91 -20.36
N TYR A 300 -13.49 6.89 -19.99
CA TYR A 300 -13.38 8.20 -20.62
C TYR A 300 -12.03 8.36 -21.34
N GLY A 301 -11.11 7.41 -21.15
CA GLY A 301 -9.78 7.34 -21.76
C GLY A 301 -9.67 6.27 -22.84
N ALA A 302 -8.45 6.00 -23.29
CA ALA A 302 -8.16 4.92 -24.22
C ALA A 302 -8.08 3.57 -23.50
N ILE A 303 -8.67 2.53 -24.06
CA ILE A 303 -8.65 1.18 -23.49
C ILE A 303 -8.30 0.14 -24.55
N THR A 304 -7.49 -0.82 -24.17
CA THR A 304 -7.24 -2.04 -24.94
C THR A 304 -7.69 -3.25 -24.13
N VAL A 305 -8.65 -4.00 -24.64
CA VAL A 305 -9.16 -5.22 -24.00
C VAL A 305 -8.84 -6.41 -24.89
N LYS A 306 -8.17 -7.44 -24.37
CA LYS A 306 -7.82 -8.67 -25.08
C LYS A 306 -8.11 -9.89 -24.23
N ASN A 307 -8.75 -10.91 -24.83
CA ASN A 307 -8.99 -12.22 -24.22
C ASN A 307 -9.66 -12.11 -22.83
N CYS A 308 -10.65 -11.23 -22.67
CA CYS A 308 -11.36 -11.03 -21.40
C CYS A 308 -12.78 -11.60 -21.47
N LEU A 309 -13.29 -12.07 -20.32
CA LEU A 309 -14.62 -12.67 -20.13
C LEU A 309 -15.46 -11.87 -19.14
#